data_4c01ec5d4d5b3d709f9b3cf5204da6e1
#
_entry.id   4c01ec5d4d5b3d709f9b3cf5204da6e1
#
_cell.length_a   1.000
_cell.length_b   1.000
_cell.length_c   1.000
_cell.angle_alpha   90.00
_cell.angle_beta   90.00
_cell.angle_gamma   90.00
#
_symmetry.space_group_name_H-M   'P 1'
#
loop_
_entity.id
_entity.type
_entity.pdbx_description
1 polymer ?
#
loop_
_entity_poly.entity_id
_entity_poly.type
_entity_poly.pdbx_seq_one_letter_code
_entity_poly.pdbx_strand_id
1 'polypeptide(L)'
;MTSKSEFMSRDIFRMTSTMGQTVLITERIIKIHTTATDKNGKKEIEAGKDADLIVIETMTDLYETKAAVLAAKEHSDKPVFVTMTFEENGRTFTGCTVSAMALTLEGLGVDALGVNCSLGPKELLPVVEEICRWTTLPVIVKPNAGLPDPVTGAFSVLPDDFAEAMAAFAKLGVSVFGGCCGTTPEHLAAAYQKLDSMPVVDRPMPEIPPAICSPSVTIPITEPRIIGERINPTGKKRFQAALKANDIDYILEQAVQQTDAGADILDVNVGLPEIDE
;
A
#
# COMPACT_ATOMS: atom_id res chain seq x y z
N MET A 1 31.94 8.38 -5.28
CA MET A 1 30.99 9.43 -4.86
C MET A 1 29.94 8.72 -4.04
N THR A 2 30.03 8.83 -2.74
CA THR A 2 29.16 8.18 -1.75
C THR A 2 27.85 8.94 -1.70
N SER A 3 26.75 8.29 -2.10
CA SER A 3 25.40 8.80 -1.83
C SER A 3 25.22 8.81 -0.32
N LYS A 4 25.12 10.00 0.26
CA LYS A 4 24.64 10.17 1.62
C LYS A 4 23.19 9.67 1.65
N SER A 5 22.96 8.53 2.31
CA SER A 5 21.66 8.20 2.82
C SER A 5 21.25 9.35 3.77
N GLU A 6 20.24 10.12 3.38
CA GLU A 6 19.68 11.13 4.28
C GLU A 6 19.03 10.41 5.46
N PHE A 7 19.78 10.33 6.53
CA PHE A 7 19.29 9.91 7.83
C PHE A 7 18.41 11.02 8.40
N MET A 8 17.15 10.65 8.66
CA MET A 8 16.28 11.21 9.70
C MET A 8 15.67 12.59 9.48
N SER A 9 14.42 12.62 9.07
CA SER A 9 13.48 13.47 9.77
C SER A 9 12.96 12.71 11.00
N ARG A 10 12.96 13.36 12.17
CA ARG A 10 12.35 12.80 13.40
C ARG A 10 10.84 12.87 13.25
N ASP A 11 10.24 11.90 12.57
CA ASP A 11 8.79 11.80 12.49
C ASP A 11 8.29 11.15 13.79
N ILE A 12 7.45 11.87 14.51
CA ILE A 12 6.77 11.35 15.69
C ILE A 12 5.59 10.52 15.21
N PHE A 13 5.62 9.22 15.45
CA PHE A 13 4.49 8.34 15.22
C PHE A 13 3.78 8.05 16.52
N ARG A 14 2.46 8.11 16.51
CA ARG A 14 1.63 7.61 17.60
C ARG A 14 0.98 6.30 17.17
N MET A 15 1.20 5.23 17.91
CA MET A 15 0.46 3.98 17.79
C MET A 15 -0.49 3.86 18.98
N THR A 16 -1.76 3.53 18.69
CA THR A 16 -2.69 3.01 19.69
C THR A 16 -2.76 1.50 19.53
N SER A 17 -2.32 0.76 20.53
CA SER A 17 -2.47 -0.70 20.52
C SER A 17 -3.89 -1.09 20.89
N THR A 18 -4.33 -2.27 20.45
CA THR A 18 -5.59 -2.92 20.86
C THR A 18 -5.72 -3.13 22.37
N MET A 19 -4.67 -2.85 23.16
CA MET A 19 -4.66 -2.89 24.62
C MET A 19 -4.74 -1.51 25.27
N GLY A 20 -5.10 -0.45 24.54
CA GLY A 20 -5.29 0.88 25.12
C GLY A 20 -3.99 1.62 25.49
N GLN A 21 -2.83 1.13 25.09
CA GLN A 21 -1.56 1.82 25.28
C GLN A 21 -1.15 2.59 24.04
N THR A 22 -0.88 3.89 24.20
CA THR A 22 -0.28 4.72 23.17
C THR A 22 1.22 4.44 23.14
N VAL A 23 1.72 3.93 22.03
CA VAL A 23 3.15 3.74 21.81
C VAL A 23 3.66 4.89 20.96
N LEU A 24 4.55 5.70 21.52
CA LEU A 24 5.34 6.68 20.77
C LEU A 24 6.56 5.95 20.20
N ILE A 25 6.61 5.82 18.88
CA ILE A 25 7.81 5.35 18.21
C ILE A 25 8.63 6.59 17.86
N THR A 26 9.62 6.89 18.68
CA THR A 26 10.42 8.10 18.54
C THR A 26 11.82 7.87 17.98
N GLU A 27 12.30 6.64 17.86
CA GLU A 27 13.69 6.39 17.49
C GLU A 27 13.85 5.15 16.59
N ARG A 28 14.73 5.27 15.58
CA ARG A 28 15.26 4.21 14.72
C ARG A 28 14.27 3.59 13.72
N ILE A 29 13.73 4.43 12.84
CA ILE A 29 12.96 3.97 11.67
C ILE A 29 13.87 3.98 10.44
N ILE A 30 13.89 2.89 9.69
CA ILE A 30 14.41 2.90 8.32
C ILE A 30 13.26 3.28 7.40
N LYS A 31 13.45 4.34 6.65
CA LYS A 31 12.58 4.69 5.52
C LYS A 31 13.18 4.13 4.23
N ILE A 32 12.45 3.27 3.57
CA ILE A 32 12.78 2.85 2.21
C ILE A 32 11.94 3.72 1.27
N HIS A 33 12.60 4.65 0.59
CA HIS A 33 12.02 5.42 -0.49
C HIS A 33 12.39 4.77 -1.81
N THR A 34 11.42 4.23 -2.51
CA THR A 34 11.41 3.85 -3.93
C THR A 34 12.60 3.05 -4.51
N THR A 35 12.29 2.33 -5.59
CA THR A 35 13.23 1.57 -6.44
C THR A 35 14.09 0.54 -5.73
N ALA A 36 13.56 -0.10 -4.70
CA ALA A 36 14.16 -1.30 -4.15
C ALA A 36 13.96 -2.48 -5.12
N THR A 37 14.68 -2.46 -6.22
CA THR A 37 14.95 -3.73 -6.90
C THR A 37 15.89 -4.52 -6.01
N ASP A 38 15.61 -5.80 -5.84
CA ASP A 38 16.23 -6.82 -4.98
C ASP A 38 17.66 -6.53 -4.44
N LYS A 39 18.57 -6.00 -5.26
CA LYS A 39 19.94 -5.68 -4.84
C LYS A 39 20.09 -4.42 -3.99
N ASN A 40 19.24 -3.42 -4.18
CA ASN A 40 19.29 -2.16 -3.43
C ASN A 40 18.52 -2.27 -2.11
N GLY A 41 17.36 -2.91 -2.11
CA GLY A 41 16.56 -3.14 -0.90
C GLY A 41 17.32 -3.91 0.17
N LYS A 42 18.07 -4.95 -0.22
CA LYS A 42 18.94 -5.70 0.70
C LYS A 42 19.96 -4.82 1.40
N LYS A 43 20.63 -3.92 0.67
CA LYS A 43 21.64 -3.02 1.23
C LYS A 43 21.05 -2.01 2.21
N GLU A 44 19.86 -1.49 1.92
CA GLU A 44 19.16 -0.55 2.80
C GLU A 44 18.72 -1.24 4.09
N ILE A 45 18.19 -2.46 3.99
CA ILE A 45 17.81 -3.27 5.15
C ILE A 45 19.03 -3.63 6.00
N GLU A 46 20.13 -4.05 5.40
CA GLU A 46 21.39 -4.34 6.11
C GLU A 46 21.96 -3.10 6.79
N ALA A 47 21.90 -1.94 6.14
CA ALA A 47 22.36 -0.66 6.72
C ALA A 47 21.53 -0.23 7.91
N GLY A 48 20.25 -0.59 7.92
CA GLY A 48 19.32 -0.26 9.00
C GLY A 48 19.08 -1.37 10.01
N LYS A 49 19.96 -2.34 10.14
CA LYS A 49 19.83 -3.48 11.07
C LYS A 49 19.55 -3.10 12.53
N ASP A 50 19.93 -1.90 12.95
CA ASP A 50 19.74 -1.39 14.30
C ASP A 50 18.42 -0.61 14.48
N ALA A 51 17.58 -0.50 13.42
CA ALA A 51 16.26 0.10 13.54
C ALA A 51 15.26 -0.83 14.21
N ASP A 52 14.18 -0.28 14.77
CA ASP A 52 13.14 -1.04 15.45
C ASP A 52 12.05 -1.54 14.48
N LEU A 53 11.83 -0.81 13.38
CA LEU A 53 10.89 -1.19 12.34
C LEU A 53 11.32 -0.67 10.96
N ILE A 54 10.74 -1.23 9.91
CA ILE A 54 10.93 -0.83 8.52
C ILE A 54 9.66 -0.11 8.06
N VAL A 55 9.82 1.08 7.46
CA VAL A 55 8.73 1.80 6.81
C VAL A 55 9.00 1.91 5.31
N ILE A 56 8.10 1.35 4.51
CA ILE A 56 8.05 1.48 3.05
C ILE A 56 6.97 2.51 2.76
N GLU A 57 7.33 3.71 2.30
CA GLU A 57 6.38 4.81 2.20
C GLU A 57 6.38 5.52 0.85
N THR A 58 5.26 6.22 0.56
CA THR A 58 5.06 7.02 -0.66
C THR A 58 5.13 6.17 -1.94
N MET A 59 4.66 4.93 -1.84
CA MET A 59 4.66 4.01 -2.96
C MET A 59 3.49 4.32 -3.91
N THR A 60 3.74 4.28 -5.20
CA THR A 60 2.74 4.57 -6.24
C THR A 60 2.41 3.35 -7.09
N ASP A 61 3.28 2.35 -7.09
CA ASP A 61 3.13 1.11 -7.85
C ASP A 61 3.05 -0.10 -6.92
N LEU A 62 2.04 -0.98 -7.12
CA LEU A 62 1.83 -2.13 -6.27
C LEU A 62 2.90 -3.22 -6.45
N TYR A 63 3.42 -3.41 -7.67
CA TYR A 63 4.46 -4.42 -7.91
C TYR A 63 5.79 -4.00 -7.29
N GLU A 64 6.14 -2.71 -7.39
CA GLU A 64 7.31 -2.15 -6.72
C GLU A 64 7.18 -2.27 -5.20
N THR A 65 6.00 -1.94 -4.67
CA THR A 65 5.70 -2.09 -3.24
C THR A 65 5.82 -3.55 -2.78
N LYS A 66 5.27 -4.49 -3.56
CA LYS A 66 5.39 -5.93 -3.31
C LYS A 66 6.86 -6.38 -3.27
N ALA A 67 7.67 -5.93 -4.23
CA ALA A 67 9.10 -6.26 -4.28
C ALA A 67 9.84 -5.74 -3.02
N ALA A 68 9.54 -4.52 -2.58
CA ALA A 68 10.10 -3.94 -1.38
C ALA A 68 9.69 -4.70 -0.11
N VAL A 69 8.41 -5.10 0.00
CA VAL A 69 7.92 -5.89 1.13
C VAL A 69 8.58 -7.26 1.18
N LEU A 70 8.68 -7.95 0.04
CA LEU A 70 9.34 -9.27 -0.04
C LEU A 70 10.81 -9.15 0.38
N ALA A 71 11.54 -8.15 -0.12
CA ALA A 71 12.92 -7.91 0.29
C ALA A 71 13.03 -7.65 1.81
N ALA A 72 12.11 -6.88 2.39
CA ALA A 72 12.09 -6.62 3.83
C ALA A 72 11.84 -7.91 4.64
N LYS A 73 10.87 -8.73 4.23
CA LYS A 73 10.53 -9.99 4.91
C LYS A 73 11.59 -11.08 4.75
N GLU A 74 12.30 -11.12 3.62
CA GLU A 74 13.38 -12.09 3.37
C GLU A 74 14.68 -11.78 4.14
N HIS A 75 14.90 -10.51 4.49
CA HIS A 75 16.17 -10.07 5.08
C HIS A 75 16.05 -9.48 6.49
N SER A 76 14.86 -9.47 7.08
CA SER A 76 14.62 -8.90 8.41
C SER A 76 13.40 -9.51 9.08
N ASP A 77 13.47 -9.68 10.40
CA ASP A 77 12.35 -10.06 11.27
C ASP A 77 11.63 -8.85 11.87
N LYS A 78 11.97 -7.65 11.42
CA LYS A 78 11.39 -6.41 11.96
C LYS A 78 9.97 -6.20 11.45
N PRO A 79 9.12 -5.51 12.22
CA PRO A 79 7.82 -5.06 11.73
C PRO A 79 7.97 -4.24 10.45
N VAL A 80 7.09 -4.47 9.49
CA VAL A 80 7.06 -3.76 8.20
C VAL A 80 5.77 -2.97 8.07
N PHE A 81 5.89 -1.65 8.01
CA PHE A 81 4.80 -0.72 7.79
C PHE A 81 4.85 -0.21 6.35
N VAL A 82 3.70 -0.17 5.70
CA VAL A 82 3.64 0.23 4.29
C VAL A 82 2.59 1.32 4.07
N THR A 83 2.97 2.39 3.37
CA THR A 83 2.00 3.39 2.91
C THR A 83 2.16 3.64 1.42
N MET A 84 1.03 3.68 0.72
CA MET A 84 0.95 4.06 -0.69
C MET A 84 0.33 5.45 -0.84
N THR A 85 0.51 6.04 -2.01
CA THR A 85 0.05 7.39 -2.32
C THR A 85 -1.11 7.31 -3.30
N PHE A 86 -2.26 7.88 -2.91
CA PHE A 86 -3.49 7.87 -3.70
C PHE A 86 -3.85 9.26 -4.19
N GLU A 87 -4.52 9.31 -5.33
CA GLU A 87 -5.16 10.51 -5.87
C GLU A 87 -6.63 10.59 -5.44
N GLU A 88 -7.31 11.69 -5.70
CA GLU A 88 -8.71 11.91 -5.32
C GLU A 88 -9.68 10.86 -5.86
N ASN A 89 -9.33 10.22 -6.98
CA ASN A 89 -10.13 9.15 -7.59
C ASN A 89 -10.01 7.80 -6.85
N GLY A 90 -9.30 7.72 -5.73
CA GLY A 90 -9.08 6.49 -4.96
C GLY A 90 -8.13 5.50 -5.64
N ARG A 91 -7.26 5.97 -6.55
CA ARG A 91 -6.25 5.15 -7.22
C ARG A 91 -4.87 5.75 -7.06
N THR A 92 -3.85 4.91 -7.08
CA THR A 92 -2.48 5.38 -7.20
C THR A 92 -2.19 5.89 -8.62
N PHE A 93 -1.08 6.55 -8.81
CA PHE A 93 -0.65 7.03 -10.14
C PHE A 93 -0.59 5.91 -11.21
N THR A 94 -0.23 4.69 -10.82
CA THR A 94 -0.21 3.52 -11.73
C THR A 94 -1.55 2.80 -11.81
N GLY A 95 -2.61 3.33 -11.17
CA GLY A 95 -3.98 2.81 -11.26
C GLY A 95 -4.35 1.77 -10.20
N CYS A 96 -3.51 1.52 -9.20
CA CYS A 96 -3.81 0.59 -8.12
C CYS A 96 -5.01 1.07 -7.29
N THR A 97 -5.94 0.15 -6.98
CA THR A 97 -7.08 0.42 -6.12
C THR A 97 -6.73 0.24 -4.65
N VAL A 98 -7.49 0.90 -3.77
CA VAL A 98 -7.35 0.74 -2.31
C VAL A 98 -7.55 -0.72 -1.89
N SER A 99 -8.56 -1.39 -2.41
CA SER A 99 -8.83 -2.80 -2.10
C SER A 99 -7.71 -3.74 -2.53
N ALA A 100 -7.15 -3.52 -3.74
CA ALA A 100 -6.03 -4.31 -4.23
C ALA A 100 -4.76 -4.10 -3.38
N MET A 101 -4.47 -2.86 -2.99
CA MET A 101 -3.40 -2.56 -2.05
C MET A 101 -3.59 -3.31 -0.73
N ALA A 102 -4.75 -3.15 -0.09
CA ALA A 102 -5.01 -3.72 1.22
C ALA A 102 -4.90 -5.25 1.22
N LEU A 103 -5.57 -5.93 0.28
CA LEU A 103 -5.53 -7.38 0.14
C LEU A 103 -4.11 -7.90 -0.13
N THR A 104 -3.37 -7.24 -1.02
CA THR A 104 -2.00 -7.66 -1.37
C THR A 104 -1.06 -7.49 -0.20
N LEU A 105 -1.07 -6.33 0.46
CA LEU A 105 -0.14 -6.04 1.55
C LEU A 105 -0.44 -6.88 2.79
N GLU A 106 -1.72 -7.03 3.15
CA GLU A 106 -2.10 -7.92 4.26
C GLU A 106 -1.75 -9.37 3.96
N GLY A 107 -1.96 -9.84 2.72
CA GLY A 107 -1.55 -11.18 2.27
C GLY A 107 -0.03 -11.40 2.27
N LEU A 108 0.78 -10.36 2.13
CA LEU A 108 2.23 -10.40 2.25
C LEU A 108 2.72 -10.34 3.72
N GLY A 109 1.80 -10.19 4.68
CA GLY A 109 2.10 -10.20 6.10
C GLY A 109 2.78 -8.93 6.58
N VAL A 110 2.43 -7.75 6.04
CA VAL A 110 2.87 -6.49 6.64
C VAL A 110 2.19 -6.29 7.99
N ASP A 111 2.79 -5.49 8.87
CA ASP A 111 2.30 -5.30 10.24
C ASP A 111 1.37 -4.09 10.38
N ALA A 112 1.43 -3.17 9.44
CA ALA A 112 0.49 -2.04 9.29
C ALA A 112 0.52 -1.54 7.84
N LEU A 113 -0.60 -1.01 7.38
CA LEU A 113 -0.71 -0.43 6.03
C LEU A 113 -1.51 0.88 6.04
N GLY A 114 -1.39 1.67 4.98
CA GLY A 114 -2.14 2.90 4.91
C GLY A 114 -1.73 3.82 3.77
N VAL A 115 -1.86 5.12 4.02
CA VAL A 115 -1.69 6.15 3.01
C VAL A 115 -0.84 7.31 3.52
N ASN A 116 -0.02 7.87 2.63
CA ASN A 116 0.68 9.12 2.90
C ASN A 116 0.82 9.98 1.65
N CYS A 117 1.06 11.26 1.85
CA CYS A 117 1.34 12.23 0.79
C CYS A 117 0.18 12.48 -0.19
N SER A 118 0.46 13.12 -1.32
CA SER A 118 -0.42 13.53 -2.42
C SER A 118 -1.53 14.50 -2.02
N LEU A 119 -2.39 14.13 -1.10
CA LEU A 119 -3.60 14.86 -0.74
C LEU A 119 -3.53 15.45 0.66
N GLY A 120 -4.38 16.45 0.90
CA GLY A 120 -4.66 16.95 2.22
C GLY A 120 -5.58 16.02 3.02
N PRO A 121 -5.79 16.35 4.31
CA PRO A 121 -6.55 15.45 5.19
C PRO A 121 -8.00 15.24 4.76
N LYS A 122 -8.66 16.25 4.20
CA LYS A 122 -10.06 16.17 3.77
C LYS A 122 -10.23 15.25 2.57
N GLU A 123 -9.35 15.38 1.60
CA GLU A 123 -9.35 14.61 0.36
C GLU A 123 -8.99 13.16 0.61
N LEU A 124 -8.18 12.87 1.64
CA LEU A 124 -7.82 11.50 2.02
C LEU A 124 -8.91 10.76 2.79
N LEU A 125 -9.91 11.44 3.34
CA LEU A 125 -10.93 10.80 4.17
C LEU A 125 -11.64 9.62 3.48
N PRO A 126 -12.13 9.74 2.23
CA PRO A 126 -12.76 8.61 1.53
C PRO A 126 -11.81 7.43 1.29
N VAL A 127 -10.55 7.72 1.01
CA VAL A 127 -9.50 6.68 0.81
C VAL A 127 -9.29 5.90 2.12
N VAL A 128 -9.18 6.60 3.24
CA VAL A 128 -9.00 5.99 4.57
C VAL A 128 -10.22 5.16 4.98
N GLU A 129 -11.44 5.66 4.71
CA GLU A 129 -12.66 4.89 4.93
C GLU A 129 -12.66 3.58 4.14
N GLU A 130 -12.22 3.62 2.89
CA GLU A 130 -12.12 2.41 2.07
C GLU A 130 -11.01 1.47 2.57
N ILE A 131 -9.83 1.99 2.96
CA ILE A 131 -8.77 1.18 3.58
C ILE A 131 -9.33 0.42 4.79
N CYS A 132 -10.06 1.11 5.67
CA CYS A 132 -10.64 0.51 6.87
C CYS A 132 -11.64 -0.62 6.59
N ARG A 133 -12.24 -0.68 5.40
CA ARG A 133 -13.14 -1.77 4.99
C ARG A 133 -12.40 -2.99 4.44
N TRP A 134 -11.16 -2.83 3.98
CA TRP A 134 -10.41 -3.86 3.28
C TRP A 134 -9.21 -4.42 4.03
N THR A 135 -9.00 -4.03 5.29
CA THR A 135 -7.90 -4.57 6.10
C THR A 135 -8.30 -4.78 7.55
N THR A 136 -7.74 -5.82 8.15
CA THR A 136 -7.82 -6.08 9.60
C THR A 136 -6.65 -5.44 10.36
N LEU A 137 -5.60 -5.04 9.64
CA LEU A 137 -4.36 -4.50 10.20
C LEU A 137 -4.53 -3.06 10.73
N PRO A 138 -3.62 -2.60 11.58
CA PRO A 138 -3.51 -1.19 11.95
C PRO A 138 -3.37 -0.30 10.72
N VAL A 139 -4.12 0.80 10.68
CA VAL A 139 -4.14 1.74 9.56
C VAL A 139 -3.27 2.94 9.86
N ILE A 140 -2.44 3.32 8.88
CA ILE A 140 -1.50 4.45 8.94
C ILE A 140 -2.03 5.60 8.07
N VAL A 141 -2.04 6.82 8.61
CA VAL A 141 -2.40 8.02 7.85
C VAL A 141 -1.39 9.14 8.10
N LYS A 142 -0.76 9.61 7.02
CA LYS A 142 0.21 10.72 7.03
C LYS A 142 -0.08 11.68 5.87
N PRO A 143 -1.09 12.56 5.99
CA PRO A 143 -1.47 13.48 4.93
C PRO A 143 -0.49 14.64 4.78
N ASN A 144 -0.57 15.34 3.66
CA ASN A 144 0.03 16.66 3.51
C ASN A 144 -0.74 17.68 4.36
N ALA A 145 -0.13 18.83 4.64
CA ALA A 145 -0.82 19.98 5.25
C ALA A 145 -1.68 20.73 4.20
N GLY A 146 -2.50 20.00 3.45
CA GLY A 146 -3.24 20.46 2.28
C GLY A 146 -2.46 20.27 0.98
N LEU A 147 -2.96 20.92 -0.09
CA LEU A 147 -2.25 20.96 -1.37
C LEU A 147 -1.35 22.20 -1.43
N PRO A 148 -0.18 22.11 -2.07
CA PRO A 148 0.67 23.28 -2.23
C PRO A 148 0.02 24.28 -3.20
N ASP A 149 0.05 25.55 -2.84
CA ASP A 149 -0.32 26.62 -3.74
C ASP A 149 0.59 26.61 -4.99
N PRO A 150 0.04 26.63 -6.20
CA PRO A 150 0.82 26.43 -7.42
C PRO A 150 1.81 27.58 -7.71
N VAL A 151 1.65 28.74 -7.09
CA VAL A 151 2.50 29.92 -7.30
C VAL A 151 3.54 30.06 -6.20
N THR A 152 3.13 29.91 -4.95
CA THR A 152 3.99 30.14 -3.78
C THR A 152 4.58 28.84 -3.20
N GLY A 153 4.02 27.68 -3.53
CA GLY A 153 4.37 26.41 -2.94
C GLY A 153 3.92 26.25 -1.46
N ALA A 154 3.19 27.25 -0.94
CA ALA A 154 2.75 27.23 0.45
C ALA A 154 1.59 26.24 0.67
N PHE A 155 1.60 25.56 1.80
CA PHE A 155 0.52 24.67 2.22
C PHE A 155 -0.52 25.44 3.05
N SER A 156 -1.79 25.11 2.87
CA SER A 156 -2.91 25.94 3.36
C SER A 156 -3.55 25.43 4.66
N VAL A 157 -3.32 24.19 5.04
CA VAL A 157 -3.94 23.62 6.25
C VAL A 157 -3.14 24.04 7.48
N LEU A 158 -3.80 24.70 8.43
CA LEU A 158 -3.19 25.13 9.68
C LEU A 158 -3.13 24.00 10.72
N PRO A 159 -2.28 24.12 11.76
CA PRO A 159 -2.13 23.08 12.80
C PRO A 159 -3.44 22.64 13.46
N ASP A 160 -4.35 23.56 13.77
CA ASP A 160 -5.62 23.25 14.42
C ASP A 160 -6.56 22.49 13.45
N ASP A 161 -6.64 22.91 12.20
CA ASP A 161 -7.45 22.22 11.16
C ASP A 161 -6.89 20.82 10.88
N PHE A 162 -5.57 20.70 10.88
CA PHE A 162 -4.89 19.41 10.76
C PHE A 162 -5.23 18.49 11.92
N ALA A 163 -5.21 19.00 13.15
CA ALA A 163 -5.55 18.24 14.35
C ALA A 163 -7.02 17.76 14.34
N GLU A 164 -7.97 18.60 13.89
CA GLU A 164 -9.37 18.19 13.75
C GLU A 164 -9.53 17.06 12.70
N ALA A 165 -8.80 17.13 11.60
CA ALA A 165 -8.82 16.07 10.61
C ALA A 165 -8.21 14.77 11.14
N MET A 166 -7.11 14.84 11.92
CA MET A 166 -6.57 13.65 12.60
C MET A 166 -7.58 13.03 13.56
N ALA A 167 -8.35 13.86 14.28
CA ALA A 167 -9.44 13.39 15.12
C ALA A 167 -10.55 12.68 14.33
N ALA A 168 -10.84 13.12 13.11
CA ALA A 168 -11.78 12.43 12.23
C ALA A 168 -11.26 11.03 11.81
N PHE A 169 -10.00 10.91 11.45
CA PHE A 169 -9.39 9.60 11.16
C PHE A 169 -9.36 8.68 12.39
N ALA A 170 -9.10 9.23 13.59
CA ALA A 170 -9.12 8.45 14.82
C ALA A 170 -10.50 7.83 15.09
N LYS A 171 -11.58 8.53 14.76
CA LYS A 171 -12.96 8.00 14.87
C LYS A 171 -13.23 6.83 13.91
N LEU A 172 -12.50 6.73 12.80
CA LEU A 172 -12.53 5.57 11.89
C LEU A 172 -11.69 4.39 12.40
N GLY A 173 -10.97 4.56 13.52
CA GLY A 173 -10.10 3.54 14.09
C GLY A 173 -8.71 3.48 13.45
N VAL A 174 -8.25 4.58 12.85
CA VAL A 174 -6.85 4.72 12.46
C VAL A 174 -5.97 4.65 13.69
N SER A 175 -4.87 3.91 13.60
CA SER A 175 -4.01 3.59 14.73
C SER A 175 -2.65 4.30 14.71
N VAL A 176 -2.17 4.69 13.51
CA VAL A 176 -0.85 5.32 13.34
C VAL A 176 -1.01 6.64 12.60
N PHE A 177 -0.51 7.70 13.21
CA PHE A 177 -0.66 9.06 12.69
C PHE A 177 0.69 9.71 12.46
N GLY A 178 0.75 10.55 11.43
CA GLY A 178 1.90 11.36 11.12
C GLY A 178 1.54 12.47 10.16
N GLY A 179 2.54 13.08 9.56
CA GLY A 179 2.38 14.07 8.52
C GLY A 179 3.33 13.83 7.36
N CYS A 180 3.07 14.46 6.22
CA CYS A 180 3.93 14.44 5.05
C CYS A 180 4.22 15.89 4.61
N CYS A 181 4.18 16.19 3.32
CA CYS A 181 4.56 17.50 2.79
C CYS A 181 3.80 18.65 3.45
N GLY A 182 4.52 19.71 3.80
CA GLY A 182 3.96 20.90 4.42
C GLY A 182 3.64 20.80 5.90
N THR A 183 3.68 19.61 6.51
CA THR A 183 3.50 19.49 7.95
C THR A 183 4.74 19.95 8.72
N THR A 184 4.52 20.66 9.82
CA THR A 184 5.55 21.18 10.70
C THR A 184 5.43 20.54 12.09
N PRO A 185 6.42 20.72 12.98
CA PRO A 185 6.31 20.27 14.36
C PRO A 185 5.05 20.75 15.08
N GLU A 186 4.55 21.95 14.75
CA GLU A 186 3.34 22.52 15.33
C GLU A 186 2.09 21.75 14.90
N HIS A 187 2.00 21.29 13.63
CA HIS A 187 0.92 20.42 13.16
C HIS A 187 0.88 19.11 13.96
N LEU A 188 2.05 18.49 14.13
CA LEU A 188 2.15 17.22 14.85
C LEU A 188 1.86 17.40 16.35
N ALA A 189 2.30 18.50 16.94
CA ALA A 189 2.02 18.81 18.34
C ALA A 189 0.52 19.04 18.59
N ALA A 190 -0.16 19.81 17.71
CA ALA A 190 -1.59 20.03 17.79
C ALA A 190 -2.37 18.71 17.61
N ALA A 191 -2.00 17.92 16.59
CA ALA A 191 -2.59 16.60 16.38
C ALA A 191 -2.40 15.67 17.59
N TYR A 192 -1.19 15.64 18.17
CA TYR A 192 -0.91 14.84 19.35
C TYR A 192 -1.80 15.25 20.53
N GLN A 193 -1.87 16.55 20.86
CA GLN A 193 -2.68 17.06 21.95
C GLN A 193 -4.18 16.71 21.76
N LYS A 194 -4.69 16.83 20.52
CA LYS A 194 -6.05 16.50 20.20
C LYS A 194 -6.32 15.02 20.40
N LEU A 195 -5.49 14.15 19.81
CA LEU A 195 -5.64 12.70 19.87
C LEU A 195 -5.45 12.15 21.30
N ASP A 196 -4.57 12.76 22.09
CA ASP A 196 -4.32 12.36 23.49
C ASP A 196 -5.54 12.55 24.40
N SER A 197 -6.35 13.55 24.08
CA SER A 197 -7.60 13.84 24.78
C SER A 197 -8.78 12.96 24.35
N MET A 198 -8.63 12.17 23.28
CA MET A 198 -9.70 11.35 22.74
C MET A 198 -9.65 9.91 23.28
N PRO A 199 -10.81 9.28 23.49
CA PRO A 199 -10.84 7.85 23.77
C PRO A 199 -10.31 7.07 22.57
N VAL A 200 -9.65 5.96 22.84
CA VAL A 200 -9.28 5.01 21.78
C VAL A 200 -10.55 4.40 21.20
N VAL A 201 -10.63 4.41 19.88
CA VAL A 201 -11.74 3.78 19.15
C VAL A 201 -11.28 2.42 18.67
N ASP A 202 -11.89 1.37 19.19
CA ASP A 202 -11.72 0.03 18.64
C ASP A 202 -12.48 -0.04 17.31
N ARG A 203 -11.75 -0.20 16.23
CA ARG A 203 -12.37 -0.38 14.91
C ARG A 203 -13.03 -1.75 14.86
N PRO A 204 -14.33 -1.82 14.52
CA PRO A 204 -14.96 -3.11 14.22
C PRO A 204 -14.15 -3.83 13.12
N MET A 205 -13.88 -5.12 13.35
CA MET A 205 -13.20 -5.93 12.34
C MET A 205 -14.09 -6.02 11.09
N PRO A 206 -13.57 -5.62 9.90
CA PRO A 206 -14.36 -5.70 8.68
C PRO A 206 -14.57 -7.17 8.27
N GLU A 207 -15.74 -7.48 7.74
CA GLU A 207 -15.98 -8.74 7.06
C GLU A 207 -15.45 -8.66 5.63
N ILE A 208 -14.17 -9.03 5.45
CA ILE A 208 -13.52 -9.02 4.15
C ILE A 208 -13.90 -10.30 3.41
N PRO A 209 -14.61 -10.22 2.27
CA PRO A 209 -14.92 -11.40 1.49
C PRO A 209 -13.65 -12.01 0.88
N PRO A 210 -13.61 -13.33 0.65
CA PRO A 210 -12.59 -13.90 -0.21
C PRO A 210 -12.56 -13.15 -1.54
N ALA A 211 -11.38 -12.80 -2.01
CA ALA A 211 -11.22 -12.01 -3.23
C ALA A 211 -9.93 -12.35 -3.97
N ILE A 212 -9.93 -12.08 -5.27
CA ILE A 212 -8.73 -12.08 -6.12
C ILE A 212 -8.56 -10.66 -6.64
N CYS A 213 -7.32 -10.18 -6.73
CA CYS A 213 -7.06 -8.87 -7.29
C CYS A 213 -5.88 -8.86 -8.26
N SER A 214 -6.00 -8.01 -9.28
CA SER A 214 -4.89 -7.37 -9.96
C SER A 214 -4.64 -5.99 -9.32
N PRO A 215 -3.61 -5.26 -9.69
CA PRO A 215 -3.43 -3.91 -9.14
C PRO A 215 -4.65 -2.99 -9.37
N SER A 216 -5.33 -3.11 -10.49
CA SER A 216 -6.39 -2.20 -10.92
C SER A 216 -7.82 -2.69 -10.69
N VAL A 217 -8.01 -3.97 -10.37
CA VAL A 217 -9.32 -4.60 -10.22
C VAL A 217 -9.30 -5.57 -9.05
N THR A 218 -10.35 -5.52 -8.22
CA THR A 218 -10.61 -6.51 -7.17
C THR A 218 -11.92 -7.21 -7.45
N ILE A 219 -11.93 -8.54 -7.42
CA ILE A 219 -13.09 -9.40 -7.66
C ILE A 219 -13.42 -10.15 -6.36
N PRO A 220 -14.43 -9.71 -5.61
CA PRO A 220 -14.93 -10.45 -4.46
C PRO A 220 -15.60 -11.76 -4.90
N ILE A 221 -15.30 -12.84 -4.19
CA ILE A 221 -15.90 -14.16 -4.44
C ILE A 221 -17.09 -14.34 -3.47
N THR A 222 -18.12 -13.54 -3.68
CA THR A 222 -19.38 -13.60 -2.91
C THR A 222 -20.48 -14.40 -3.60
N GLU A 223 -20.26 -14.77 -4.85
CA GLU A 223 -21.11 -15.57 -5.73
C GLU A 223 -20.25 -16.40 -6.68
N PRO A 224 -20.79 -17.39 -7.41
CA PRO A 224 -20.02 -18.15 -8.39
C PRO A 224 -19.35 -17.24 -9.43
N ARG A 225 -18.05 -17.45 -9.68
CA ARG A 225 -17.23 -16.71 -10.65
C ARG A 225 -16.77 -17.67 -11.76
N ILE A 226 -16.66 -17.14 -12.98
CA ILE A 226 -16.22 -17.89 -14.13
C ILE A 226 -14.72 -17.70 -14.31
N ILE A 227 -13.97 -18.81 -14.29
CA ILE A 227 -12.53 -18.82 -14.56
C ILE A 227 -12.30 -19.31 -15.99
N GLY A 228 -11.68 -18.46 -16.82
CA GLY A 228 -11.26 -18.82 -18.17
C GLY A 228 -9.95 -19.61 -18.14
N GLU A 229 -9.96 -20.87 -18.61
CA GLU A 229 -8.85 -21.84 -18.51
C GLU A 229 -8.18 -22.12 -19.86
N ARG A 230 -8.49 -21.37 -20.93
CA ARG A 230 -8.01 -21.73 -22.27
C ARG A 230 -6.55 -21.38 -22.55
N ILE A 231 -5.94 -20.55 -21.75
CA ILE A 231 -4.50 -20.25 -21.81
C ILE A 231 -3.74 -21.40 -21.10
N ASN A 232 -3.68 -22.53 -21.80
CA ASN A 232 -3.10 -23.76 -21.26
C ASN A 232 -2.65 -24.66 -22.41
N PRO A 233 -1.37 -25.10 -22.48
CA PRO A 233 -0.85 -25.92 -23.55
C PRO A 233 -1.33 -27.38 -23.55
N THR A 234 -1.91 -27.86 -22.46
CA THR A 234 -2.28 -29.27 -22.29
C THR A 234 -3.30 -29.70 -23.36
N GLY A 235 -2.89 -30.60 -24.23
CA GLY A 235 -3.72 -31.13 -25.31
C GLY A 235 -3.99 -30.17 -26.47
N LYS A 236 -3.47 -28.94 -26.48
CA LYS A 236 -3.76 -27.90 -27.45
C LYS A 236 -2.54 -27.63 -28.35
N LYS A 237 -2.39 -28.41 -29.42
CA LYS A 237 -1.22 -28.35 -30.34
C LYS A 237 -0.94 -26.96 -30.89
N ARG A 238 -2.00 -26.18 -31.28
CA ARG A 238 -1.83 -24.81 -31.76
C ARG A 238 -1.26 -23.89 -30.68
N PHE A 239 -1.74 -24.01 -29.44
CA PHE A 239 -1.24 -23.22 -28.34
C PHE A 239 0.23 -23.56 -28.00
N GLN A 240 0.58 -24.87 -28.02
CA GLN A 240 1.96 -25.32 -27.86
C GLN A 240 2.89 -24.74 -28.93
N ALA A 241 2.41 -24.69 -30.20
CA ALA A 241 3.16 -24.09 -31.30
C ALA A 241 3.34 -22.58 -31.10
N ALA A 242 2.31 -21.89 -30.66
CA ALA A 242 2.35 -20.47 -30.35
C ALA A 242 3.36 -20.16 -29.25
N LEU A 243 3.39 -20.93 -28.16
CA LEU A 243 4.39 -20.78 -27.10
C LEU A 243 5.82 -20.96 -27.61
N LYS A 244 6.07 -22.04 -28.38
CA LYS A 244 7.38 -22.31 -28.98
C LYS A 244 7.83 -21.23 -29.96
N ALA A 245 6.90 -20.58 -30.65
CA ALA A 245 7.15 -19.50 -31.60
C ALA A 245 7.19 -18.09 -30.93
N ASN A 246 6.90 -18.01 -29.64
CA ASN A 246 6.69 -16.74 -28.93
C ASN A 246 5.62 -15.85 -29.59
N ASP A 247 4.54 -16.49 -30.08
CA ASP A 247 3.39 -15.82 -30.69
C ASP A 247 2.46 -15.25 -29.61
N ILE A 248 2.87 -14.11 -29.09
CA ILE A 248 2.16 -13.42 -28.01
C ILE A 248 0.78 -12.96 -28.44
N ASP A 249 0.61 -12.56 -29.70
CA ASP A 249 -0.66 -12.08 -30.22
C ASP A 249 -1.74 -13.17 -30.14
N TYR A 250 -1.41 -14.42 -30.53
CA TYR A 250 -2.31 -15.55 -30.38
C TYR A 250 -2.66 -15.85 -28.92
N ILE A 251 -1.70 -15.72 -28.00
CA ILE A 251 -1.94 -15.95 -26.56
C ILE A 251 -2.87 -14.88 -26.00
N LEU A 252 -2.64 -13.60 -26.36
CA LEU A 252 -3.50 -12.48 -25.96
C LEU A 252 -4.91 -12.61 -26.55
N GLU A 253 -5.04 -13.08 -27.81
CA GLU A 253 -6.34 -13.34 -28.39
C GLU A 253 -7.15 -14.36 -27.56
N GLN A 254 -6.49 -15.40 -27.02
CA GLN A 254 -7.16 -16.37 -26.15
C GLN A 254 -7.64 -15.72 -24.83
N ALA A 255 -6.89 -14.76 -24.29
CA ALA A 255 -7.30 -14.00 -23.11
C ALA A 255 -8.53 -13.13 -23.39
N VAL A 256 -8.47 -12.34 -24.48
CA VAL A 256 -9.57 -11.45 -24.89
C VAL A 256 -10.85 -12.23 -25.15
N GLN A 257 -10.78 -13.33 -25.92
CA GLN A 257 -11.95 -14.17 -26.23
C GLN A 257 -12.64 -14.71 -24.96
N GLN A 258 -11.89 -15.09 -23.94
CA GLN A 258 -12.46 -15.57 -22.69
C GLN A 258 -13.09 -14.43 -21.88
N THR A 259 -12.44 -13.27 -21.83
CA THR A 259 -13.00 -12.06 -21.18
C THR A 259 -14.30 -11.62 -21.85
N ASP A 260 -14.33 -11.58 -23.19
CA ASP A 260 -15.53 -11.23 -23.97
C ASP A 260 -16.65 -12.27 -23.80
N ALA A 261 -16.30 -13.52 -23.53
CA ALA A 261 -17.26 -14.58 -23.22
C ALA A 261 -17.77 -14.55 -21.76
N GLY A 262 -17.30 -13.60 -20.95
CA GLY A 262 -17.78 -13.38 -19.58
C GLY A 262 -16.93 -14.05 -18.48
N ALA A 263 -15.67 -14.39 -18.74
CA ALA A 263 -14.78 -14.83 -17.69
C ALA A 263 -14.44 -13.67 -16.74
N ASP A 264 -14.67 -13.86 -15.44
CA ASP A 264 -14.30 -12.92 -14.39
C ASP A 264 -12.79 -12.96 -14.10
N ILE A 265 -12.18 -14.13 -14.27
CA ILE A 265 -10.79 -14.43 -13.91
C ILE A 265 -10.18 -15.24 -15.04
N LEU A 266 -8.91 -15.02 -15.33
CA LEU A 266 -8.15 -15.84 -16.28
C LEU A 266 -7.12 -16.69 -15.53
N ASP A 267 -7.17 -18.01 -15.74
CA ASP A 267 -6.10 -18.93 -15.36
C ASP A 267 -5.10 -19.01 -16.51
N VAL A 268 -3.81 -18.75 -16.20
CA VAL A 268 -2.73 -18.73 -17.17
C VAL A 268 -1.70 -19.79 -16.83
N ASN A 269 -1.62 -20.80 -17.68
CA ASN A 269 -0.60 -21.82 -17.66
C ASN A 269 0.17 -21.81 -18.99
N VAL A 270 1.45 -21.49 -18.93
CA VAL A 270 2.36 -21.49 -20.09
C VAL A 270 3.45 -22.55 -19.99
N GLY A 271 3.40 -23.37 -18.94
CA GLY A 271 4.34 -24.46 -18.68
C GLY A 271 4.37 -25.48 -19.83
N LEU A 272 5.45 -25.48 -20.59
CA LEU A 272 5.67 -26.41 -21.70
C LEU A 272 7.14 -26.86 -21.68
N PRO A 273 7.44 -28.17 -21.73
CA PRO A 273 8.82 -28.63 -21.89
C PRO A 273 9.49 -27.98 -23.10
N GLU A 274 10.77 -27.66 -22.98
CA GLU A 274 11.63 -27.06 -24.04
C GLU A 274 11.43 -25.55 -24.27
N ILE A 275 10.70 -24.84 -23.42
CA ILE A 275 10.71 -23.37 -23.40
C ILE A 275 11.17 -22.85 -22.05
N ASP A 276 11.69 -21.62 -22.04
CA ASP A 276 11.95 -20.82 -20.84
C ASP A 276 10.72 -19.96 -20.59
N GLU A 277 10.15 -20.06 -19.37
CA GLU A 277 8.87 -19.43 -18.98
C GLU A 277 9.06 -17.98 -18.52
#